data_1da23eda6416856faa7de5369773dfcc
#
_entry.id   1da23eda6416856faa7de5369773dfcc
#
_cell.length_a   1.000
_cell.length_b   1.000
_cell.length_c   1.000
_cell.angle_alpha   90.00
_cell.angle_beta   90.00
_cell.angle_gamma   90.00
#
_symmetry.space_group_name_H-M   'P 1'
#
loop_
_entity.id
_entity.type
_entity.pdbx_description
1 polymer ?
#
loop_
_entity_poly.entity_id
_entity_poly.type
_entity_poly.pdbx_seq_one_letter_code
_entity_poly.pdbx_strand_id
1 'polypeptide(L)'
;MIQSVRIKNFKNFKDTTIDGFTKLNIITGENNAGKSNLLEALYCLVGKDMHPCTNILEIYDNIRKEPLTTESQNSIFYNLNTRKPIRITTTSDNNQTLDLQIELITNENQEVRESQIIPTVEQVQAFSQLKFIFKKGEEEIYNDYLNIARIPNFPPIPNQSSYNRQFNNFRPDLSRKLLPLESATIITPSDVARKRNVINPNTIHIMDPNIIQAVRKILDDNQLEKELNQSLNQFDKNIQAIRFNANNQLKLEVKNIKEKVPLSMFGDGLMKYLHIVSAFIANNATTIYIDEVENGLHFSCMRLLLEEIIDFINNNKDRNLQVFMTTHSQEFVEILDQVIKEKNFANQTKLFCLKRDGENIIPRTYYGESLEYYFENEENLFG
;
A
#
# COMPACT_ATOMS: atom_id res chain seq x y z
N MET A 1 -14.45 7.65 -7.14
CA MET A 1 -12.97 7.51 -7.31
C MET A 1 -12.28 8.74 -6.76
N ILE A 2 -11.03 8.61 -6.29
CA ILE A 2 -10.19 9.75 -5.91
C ILE A 2 -9.86 10.55 -7.16
N GLN A 3 -10.07 11.87 -7.14
CA GLN A 3 -9.73 12.77 -8.24
C GLN A 3 -8.47 13.57 -7.96
N SER A 4 -8.24 13.91 -6.70
CA SER A 4 -7.05 14.66 -6.30
C SER A 4 -6.61 14.32 -4.89
N VAL A 5 -5.33 14.62 -4.60
CA VAL A 5 -4.77 14.57 -3.25
C VAL A 5 -3.90 15.80 -2.99
N ARG A 6 -4.05 16.38 -1.82
CA ARG A 6 -3.11 17.37 -1.27
C ARG A 6 -2.44 16.81 -0.03
N ILE A 7 -1.12 16.85 -0.01
CA ILE A 7 -0.28 16.30 1.05
C ILE A 7 0.58 17.41 1.62
N LYS A 8 0.47 17.64 2.94
CA LYS A 8 1.27 18.65 3.65
C LYS A 8 2.05 18.04 4.81
N ASN A 9 3.29 18.43 4.96
CA ASN A 9 4.18 18.07 6.06
C ASN A 9 4.33 16.56 6.29
N PHE A 10 4.22 15.74 5.23
CA PHE A 10 4.31 14.29 5.32
C PHE A 10 5.54 13.77 4.57
N LYS A 11 6.47 13.14 5.28
CA LYS A 11 7.70 12.55 4.72
C LYS A 11 8.44 13.49 3.76
N ASN A 12 8.41 13.21 2.44
CA ASN A 12 9.05 14.02 1.41
C ASN A 12 8.20 15.21 0.97
N PHE A 13 6.93 15.25 1.37
CA PHE A 13 5.99 16.27 0.90
C PHE A 13 5.90 17.45 1.87
N LYS A 14 6.36 18.62 1.44
CA LYS A 14 6.18 19.87 2.17
C LYS A 14 4.74 20.40 2.00
N ASP A 15 4.32 20.60 0.78
CA ASP A 15 2.94 20.93 0.36
C ASP A 15 2.83 20.63 -1.14
N THR A 16 2.20 19.52 -1.48
CA THR A 16 2.08 19.05 -2.87
C THR A 16 0.64 18.68 -3.15
N THR A 17 0.14 19.10 -4.31
CA THR A 17 -1.17 18.71 -4.83
C THR A 17 -0.99 17.94 -6.12
N ILE A 18 -1.71 16.85 -6.25
CA ILE A 18 -1.77 16.03 -7.46
C ILE A 18 -3.25 15.88 -7.84
N ASP A 19 -3.57 16.29 -9.06
CA ASP A 19 -4.94 16.36 -9.55
C ASP A 19 -5.16 15.47 -10.78
N GLY A 20 -6.42 15.07 -10.96
CA GLY A 20 -6.88 14.44 -12.18
C GLY A 20 -6.59 12.94 -12.23
N PHE A 21 -6.59 12.22 -11.12
CA PHE A 21 -6.49 10.77 -11.11
C PHE A 21 -7.60 10.11 -11.92
N THR A 22 -7.27 8.99 -12.56
CA THR A 22 -8.15 8.18 -13.40
C THR A 22 -8.26 6.76 -12.85
N LYS A 23 -8.74 5.81 -13.64
CA LYS A 23 -8.81 4.40 -13.19
C LYS A 23 -7.44 3.75 -13.03
N LEU A 24 -6.50 4.07 -13.92
CA LEU A 24 -5.13 3.55 -13.88
C LEU A 24 -4.16 4.72 -13.77
N ASN A 25 -3.43 4.77 -12.65
CA ASN A 25 -2.53 5.87 -12.32
C ASN A 25 -1.12 5.32 -12.12
N ILE A 26 -0.20 5.74 -12.98
CA ILE A 26 1.20 5.33 -12.89
C ILE A 26 2.00 6.48 -12.31
N ILE A 27 2.79 6.21 -11.28
CA ILE A 27 3.64 7.19 -10.61
C ILE A 27 5.10 6.83 -10.90
N THR A 28 5.79 7.75 -11.55
CA THR A 28 7.22 7.63 -11.88
C THR A 28 7.99 8.84 -11.35
N GLY A 29 9.29 8.87 -11.56
CA GLY A 29 10.16 9.96 -11.14
C GLY A 29 11.47 9.45 -10.54
N GLU A 30 12.38 10.36 -10.24
CA GLU A 30 13.69 10.06 -9.66
C GLU A 30 13.60 9.25 -8.36
N ASN A 31 14.73 8.64 -7.98
CA ASN A 31 14.85 8.00 -6.68
C ASN A 31 14.62 9.03 -5.58
N ASN A 32 13.90 8.63 -4.56
CA ASN A 32 13.53 9.50 -3.44
C ASN A 32 12.60 10.70 -3.80
N ALA A 33 11.99 10.70 -4.97
CA ALA A 33 10.97 11.70 -5.36
C ALA A 33 9.63 11.54 -4.61
N GLY A 34 9.50 10.52 -3.75
CA GLY A 34 8.31 10.34 -2.92
C GLY A 34 7.22 9.44 -3.51
N LYS A 35 7.53 8.63 -4.53
CA LYS A 35 6.54 7.72 -5.17
C LYS A 35 5.84 6.80 -4.16
N SER A 36 6.59 6.01 -3.40
CA SER A 36 6.04 5.15 -2.35
C SER A 36 5.36 5.95 -1.24
N ASN A 37 5.90 7.15 -0.90
CA ASN A 37 5.29 8.00 0.11
C ASN A 37 3.94 8.58 -0.34
N LEU A 38 3.73 8.77 -1.65
CA LEU A 38 2.42 9.12 -2.20
C LEU A 38 1.40 7.99 -2.00
N LEU A 39 1.79 6.74 -2.31
CA LEU A 39 0.92 5.58 -2.06
C LEU A 39 0.59 5.44 -0.58
N GLU A 40 1.57 5.63 0.31
CA GLU A 40 1.35 5.58 1.74
C GLU A 40 0.42 6.69 2.24
N ALA A 41 0.55 7.92 1.70
CA ALA A 41 -0.34 9.02 2.04
C ALA A 41 -1.79 8.72 1.64
N LEU A 42 -2.00 8.18 0.44
CA LEU A 42 -3.31 7.75 -0.02
C LEU A 42 -3.86 6.59 0.84
N TYR A 43 -3.01 5.62 1.20
CA TYR A 43 -3.39 4.49 2.04
C TYR A 43 -3.75 4.91 3.47
N CYS A 44 -3.10 5.92 4.03
CA CYS A 44 -3.49 6.45 5.34
C CYS A 44 -4.95 6.90 5.37
N LEU A 45 -5.45 7.45 4.25
CA LEU A 45 -6.83 7.92 4.13
C LEU A 45 -7.82 6.83 3.71
N VAL A 46 -7.41 6.03 2.71
CA VAL A 46 -8.27 5.05 2.04
C VAL A 46 -7.56 3.69 2.11
N GLY A 47 -7.27 3.24 3.32
CA GLY A 47 -6.64 1.98 3.60
C GLY A 47 -7.64 0.84 3.79
N LYS A 48 -7.12 -0.32 4.19
CA LYS A 48 -7.88 -1.54 4.44
C LYS A 48 -8.94 -1.36 5.53
N ASP A 49 -8.59 -0.60 6.56
CA ASP A 49 -9.47 -0.26 7.66
C ASP A 49 -9.87 1.21 7.58
N MET A 50 -11.06 1.50 8.06
CA MET A 50 -11.63 2.85 8.09
C MET A 50 -10.93 3.78 9.11
N HIS A 51 -9.95 3.23 9.85
CA HIS A 51 -9.21 3.97 10.87
C HIS A 51 -7.83 4.37 10.37
N PRO A 52 -7.55 5.67 10.18
CA PRO A 52 -6.22 6.15 9.78
C PRO A 52 -5.09 5.70 10.71
N CYS A 53 -5.38 5.57 12.01
CA CYS A 53 -4.41 5.03 12.98
C CYS A 53 -3.98 3.60 12.64
N THR A 54 -4.94 2.73 12.29
CA THR A 54 -4.66 1.34 11.91
C THR A 54 -3.88 1.28 10.62
N ASN A 55 -4.25 2.12 9.64
CA ASN A 55 -3.57 2.16 8.36
C ASN A 55 -2.10 2.61 8.50
N ILE A 56 -1.81 3.61 9.34
CA ILE A 56 -0.42 4.03 9.56
C ILE A 56 0.40 2.96 10.28
N LEU A 57 -0.19 2.24 11.24
CA LEU A 57 0.47 1.11 11.88
C LEU A 57 0.74 -0.02 10.88
N GLU A 58 -0.21 -0.33 10.00
CA GLU A 58 -0.02 -1.34 8.95
C GLU A 58 1.13 -0.96 8.01
N ILE A 59 1.26 0.32 7.65
CA ILE A 59 2.39 0.81 6.86
C ILE A 59 3.72 0.51 7.57
N TYR A 60 3.82 0.84 8.84
CA TYR A 60 5.09 0.68 9.56
C TYR A 60 5.39 -0.77 9.94
N ASP A 61 4.41 -1.51 10.44
CA ASP A 61 4.60 -2.88 10.92
C ASP A 61 4.70 -3.89 9.77
N ASN A 62 3.83 -3.78 8.77
CA ASN A 62 3.70 -4.80 7.72
C ASN A 62 4.41 -4.41 6.43
N ILE A 63 4.36 -3.14 6.03
CA ILE A 63 4.94 -2.69 4.75
C ILE A 63 6.41 -2.34 4.93
N ARG A 64 6.75 -1.46 5.87
CA ARG A 64 8.13 -1.05 6.13
C ARG A 64 8.89 -2.03 7.01
N LYS A 65 8.17 -2.82 7.83
CA LYS A 65 8.73 -3.72 8.85
C LYS A 65 9.65 -3.01 9.85
N GLU A 66 9.35 -1.76 10.08
CA GLU A 66 10.02 -0.88 11.03
C GLU A 66 8.94 -0.33 11.98
N PRO A 67 8.78 -0.87 13.20
CA PRO A 67 7.73 -0.43 14.10
C PRO A 67 7.86 1.06 14.42
N LEU A 68 6.72 1.73 14.51
CA LEU A 68 6.67 3.14 14.88
C LEU A 68 7.02 3.28 16.37
N THR A 69 8.18 3.88 16.65
CA THR A 69 8.72 4.10 18.00
C THR A 69 8.79 5.58 18.31
N THR A 70 9.07 5.93 19.58
CA THR A 70 9.31 7.32 19.97
C THR A 70 10.52 7.95 19.26
N GLU A 71 11.45 7.15 18.77
CA GLU A 71 12.62 7.61 18.01
C GLU A 71 12.29 7.81 16.54
N SER A 72 11.49 6.90 15.95
CA SER A 72 11.14 6.94 14.52
C SER A 72 9.89 7.77 14.19
N GLN A 73 9.03 8.08 15.15
CA GLN A 73 7.77 8.81 14.92
C GLN A 73 7.93 10.15 14.21
N ASN A 74 9.06 10.86 14.47
CA ASN A 74 9.31 12.16 13.84
C ASN A 74 9.56 12.03 12.33
N SER A 75 9.98 10.85 11.86
CA SER A 75 10.28 10.59 10.45
C SER A 75 9.04 10.61 9.55
N ILE A 76 7.84 10.56 10.13
CA ILE A 76 6.61 10.73 9.34
C ILE A 76 6.37 12.18 8.93
N PHE A 77 6.99 13.15 9.64
CA PHE A 77 6.87 14.58 9.37
C PHE A 77 7.96 15.05 8.39
N TYR A 78 7.59 15.96 7.49
CA TYR A 78 8.53 16.55 6.55
C TYR A 78 9.67 17.26 7.30
N ASN A 79 10.92 16.92 6.95
CA ASN A 79 12.12 17.42 7.62
C ASN A 79 12.05 17.30 9.17
N LEU A 80 11.42 16.25 9.68
CA LEU A 80 11.20 16.01 11.12
C LEU A 80 10.46 17.17 11.83
N ASN A 81 9.72 17.99 11.08
CA ASN A 81 9.03 19.16 11.62
C ASN A 81 7.70 18.79 12.29
N THR A 82 7.78 18.40 13.54
CA THR A 82 6.61 17.99 14.36
C THR A 82 5.79 19.18 14.87
N ARG A 83 6.26 20.43 14.70
CA ARG A 83 5.52 21.64 15.12
C ARG A 83 4.29 21.93 14.24
N LYS A 84 4.25 21.36 13.05
CA LYS A 84 3.13 21.50 12.12
C LYS A 84 2.45 20.15 11.98
N PRO A 85 1.11 20.10 11.90
CA PRO A 85 0.41 18.87 11.62
C PRO A 85 0.72 18.38 10.21
N ILE A 86 0.69 17.05 10.04
CA ILE A 86 0.52 16.44 8.75
C ILE A 86 -0.92 16.68 8.33
N ARG A 87 -1.15 16.97 7.06
CA ARG A 87 -2.49 17.04 6.51
C ARG A 87 -2.54 16.37 5.14
N ILE A 88 -3.45 15.40 5.00
CA ILE A 88 -3.69 14.68 3.76
C ILE A 88 -5.17 14.86 3.43
N THR A 89 -5.46 15.46 2.28
CA THR A 89 -6.82 15.73 1.84
C THR A 89 -7.03 15.13 0.46
N THR A 90 -8.06 14.31 0.28
CA THR A 90 -8.47 13.83 -1.03
C THR A 90 -9.83 14.39 -1.42
N THR A 91 -10.04 14.56 -2.73
CA THR A 91 -11.32 14.91 -3.29
C THR A 91 -11.74 13.82 -4.30
N SER A 92 -12.97 13.36 -4.22
CA SER A 92 -13.51 12.35 -5.11
C SER A 92 -14.34 12.98 -6.26
N ASP A 93 -14.70 12.17 -7.24
CA ASP A 93 -15.50 12.54 -8.42
C ASP A 93 -16.87 13.14 -8.08
N ASN A 94 -17.43 12.84 -6.91
CA ASN A 94 -18.66 13.44 -6.40
C ASN A 94 -18.41 14.67 -5.51
N ASN A 95 -17.23 15.28 -5.58
CA ASN A 95 -16.78 16.42 -4.77
C ASN A 95 -16.78 16.15 -3.25
N GLN A 96 -16.79 14.88 -2.84
CA GLN A 96 -16.65 14.52 -1.43
C GLN A 96 -15.19 14.61 -1.04
N THR A 97 -14.92 15.28 0.08
CA THR A 97 -13.56 15.41 0.63
C THR A 97 -13.37 14.50 1.83
N LEU A 98 -12.20 13.88 1.89
CA LEU A 98 -11.69 13.22 3.08
C LEU A 98 -10.45 13.99 3.53
N ASP A 99 -10.37 14.34 4.79
CA ASP A 99 -9.28 15.14 5.37
C ASP A 99 -8.76 14.45 6.62
N LEU A 100 -7.47 14.11 6.60
CA LEU A 100 -6.75 13.53 7.72
C LEU A 100 -5.72 14.53 8.23
N GLN A 101 -5.77 14.82 9.52
CA GLN A 101 -4.78 15.58 10.23
C GLN A 101 -4.10 14.71 11.28
N ILE A 102 -2.75 14.75 11.34
CA ILE A 102 -1.97 14.00 12.32
C ILE A 102 -1.08 15.00 13.05
N GLU A 103 -1.15 14.99 14.37
CA GLU A 103 -0.37 15.87 15.26
C GLU A 103 0.46 15.04 16.23
N LEU A 104 1.70 15.46 16.48
CA LEU A 104 2.49 14.87 17.57
C LEU A 104 2.23 15.64 18.86
N ILE A 105 1.79 14.94 19.89
CA ILE A 105 1.60 15.47 21.24
C ILE A 105 2.70 14.89 22.13
N THR A 106 3.48 15.79 22.74
CA THR A 106 4.53 15.44 23.70
C THR A 106 4.28 16.19 25.02
N ASN A 107 4.90 15.75 26.10
CA ASN A 107 4.80 16.44 27.39
C ASN A 107 5.24 17.91 27.32
N GLU A 108 6.14 18.25 26.39
CA GLU A 108 6.63 19.63 26.17
C GLU A 108 5.59 20.53 25.50
N ASN A 109 4.63 19.96 24.76
CA ASN A 109 3.61 20.68 23.99
C ASN A 109 2.26 20.75 24.70
N GLN A 110 2.09 20.07 25.83
CA GLN A 110 0.91 20.24 26.67
C GLN A 110 1.10 21.43 27.59
N GLU A 111 0.51 22.58 27.25
CA GLU A 111 0.10 23.54 28.29
C GLU A 111 -0.76 22.76 29.28
N VAL A 112 -0.30 22.74 30.53
CA VAL A 112 -0.95 22.09 31.67
C VAL A 112 -2.39 22.58 31.73
N ARG A 113 -3.31 21.91 31.08
CA ARG A 113 -4.74 22.07 31.39
C ARG A 113 -4.96 21.34 32.70
N GLU A 114 -5.10 22.16 33.76
CA GLU A 114 -5.42 21.75 35.11
C GLU A 114 -6.53 20.69 35.13
N SER A 115 -6.15 19.44 35.32
CA SER A 115 -7.00 18.42 35.89
C SER A 115 -6.17 17.59 36.87
N GLN A 116 -6.45 17.84 38.11
CA GLN A 116 -6.03 17.23 39.36
C GLN A 116 -5.75 15.72 39.31
N ILE A 117 -4.57 15.31 38.87
CA ILE A 117 -3.92 14.07 39.33
C ILE A 117 -2.42 14.40 39.26
N ILE A 118 -1.79 14.58 40.41
CA ILE A 118 -0.35 14.76 40.56
C ILE A 118 0.28 13.38 40.33
N PRO A 119 0.98 13.13 39.20
CA PRO A 119 1.77 11.90 39.04
C PRO A 119 2.99 12.02 39.96
N THR A 120 3.28 10.99 40.71
CA THR A 120 4.52 10.87 41.49
C THR A 120 5.73 10.92 40.56
N VAL A 121 6.79 11.56 41.02
CA VAL A 121 8.03 11.97 40.27
C VAL A 121 8.73 10.80 39.56
N GLU A 122 8.40 9.54 39.83
CA GLU A 122 9.00 8.33 39.22
C GLU A 122 8.31 7.86 37.93
N GLN A 123 7.24 8.49 37.48
CA GLN A 123 6.45 8.05 36.30
C GLN A 123 6.46 8.98 35.10
N VAL A 124 7.32 10.00 35.06
CA VAL A 124 7.47 10.85 33.87
C VAL A 124 8.37 10.12 32.85
N GLN A 125 7.93 8.98 32.35
CA GLN A 125 8.46 8.45 31.10
C GLN A 125 8.04 9.39 29.98
N ALA A 126 8.96 9.68 29.08
CA ALA A 126 8.68 10.52 27.91
C ALA A 126 7.46 9.93 27.16
N PHE A 127 6.33 10.64 27.28
CA PHE A 127 5.06 10.27 26.69
C PHE A 127 4.98 10.95 25.34
N SER A 128 4.68 10.20 24.29
CA SER A 128 4.34 10.77 23.01
C SER A 128 3.15 10.04 22.40
N GLN A 129 2.27 10.84 21.82
CA GLN A 129 1.07 10.35 21.14
C GLN A 129 0.97 11.00 19.76
N LEU A 130 0.51 10.23 18.79
CA LEU A 130 -0.02 10.81 17.57
C LEU A 130 -1.53 10.96 17.70
N LYS A 131 -2.00 12.19 17.53
CA LYS A 131 -3.43 12.51 17.46
C LYS A 131 -3.87 12.50 16.02
N PHE A 132 -4.96 11.81 15.73
CA PHE A 132 -5.56 11.71 14.41
C PHE A 132 -6.93 12.37 14.43
N ILE A 133 -7.13 13.31 13.52
CA ILE A 133 -8.43 13.94 13.27
C ILE A 133 -8.81 13.60 11.82
N PHE A 134 -9.89 12.87 11.64
CA PHE A 134 -10.37 12.47 10.32
C PHE A 134 -11.76 13.02 10.07
N LYS A 135 -11.93 13.67 8.91
CA LYS A 135 -13.18 14.32 8.50
C LYS A 135 -13.62 13.85 7.14
N LYS A 136 -14.95 13.81 6.96
CA LYS A 136 -15.62 13.64 5.68
C LYS A 136 -16.48 14.86 5.40
N GLY A 137 -16.04 15.71 4.47
CA GLY A 137 -16.60 17.05 4.34
C GLY A 137 -16.35 17.87 5.61
N GLU A 138 -17.42 18.39 6.19
CA GLU A 138 -17.36 19.13 7.47
C GLU A 138 -17.54 18.23 8.70
N GLU A 139 -17.98 16.99 8.51
CA GLU A 139 -18.24 16.04 9.60
C GLU A 139 -16.93 15.41 10.10
N GLU A 140 -16.67 15.53 11.41
CA GLU A 140 -15.58 14.82 12.07
C GLU A 140 -16.00 13.38 12.36
N ILE A 141 -15.32 12.42 11.70
CA ILE A 141 -15.59 11.00 11.85
C ILE A 141 -14.81 10.41 13.01
N TYR A 142 -13.53 10.81 13.16
CA TYR A 142 -12.64 10.35 14.22
C TYR A 142 -11.82 11.47 14.83
N ASN A 143 -11.56 11.32 16.13
CA ASN A 143 -10.58 12.10 16.88
C ASN A 143 -9.95 11.15 17.88
N ASP A 144 -8.91 10.44 17.44
CA ASP A 144 -8.29 9.35 18.19
C ASP A 144 -6.80 9.58 18.43
N TYR A 145 -6.24 8.84 19.38
CA TYR A 145 -4.86 8.94 19.80
C TYR A 145 -4.16 7.60 19.69
N LEU A 146 -3.00 7.58 19.07
CA LEU A 146 -2.09 6.43 19.05
C LEU A 146 -0.97 6.66 20.07
N ASN A 147 -0.95 5.87 21.14
CA ASN A 147 0.12 5.87 22.12
C ASN A 147 1.37 5.21 21.53
N ILE A 148 2.47 5.94 21.47
CA ILE A 148 3.76 5.40 21.04
C ILE A 148 4.58 5.10 22.29
N ALA A 149 4.68 3.80 22.61
CA ALA A 149 5.47 3.36 23.75
C ALA A 149 6.96 3.47 23.44
N ARG A 150 7.74 4.01 24.40
CA ARG A 150 9.19 3.82 24.40
C ARG A 150 9.43 2.35 24.68
N ILE A 151 10.01 1.59 23.74
CA ILE A 151 10.44 0.22 24.01
C ILE A 151 11.71 0.35 24.88
N PRO A 152 11.66 0.00 26.19
CA PRO A 152 12.89 -0.16 26.95
C PRO A 152 13.67 -1.28 26.26
N ASN A 153 15.01 -1.24 26.26
CA ASN A 153 15.91 -2.22 25.67
C ASN A 153 15.54 -3.67 26.06
N PHE A 154 14.52 -4.22 25.40
CA PHE A 154 14.18 -5.63 25.52
C PHE A 154 14.87 -6.40 24.38
N PRO A 155 15.48 -7.54 24.70
CA PRO A 155 15.95 -8.45 23.66
C PRO A 155 14.75 -8.89 22.79
N PRO A 156 14.97 -9.22 21.50
CA PRO A 156 13.90 -9.61 20.60
C PRO A 156 13.10 -10.77 21.19
N ILE A 157 11.80 -10.55 21.39
CA ILE A 157 10.89 -11.55 21.94
C ILE A 157 10.58 -12.57 20.84
N PRO A 158 10.78 -13.88 21.07
CA PRO A 158 10.66 -14.90 20.02
C PRO A 158 9.24 -15.21 19.54
N ASN A 159 8.17 -14.58 20.05
CA ASN A 159 6.79 -14.94 19.70
C ASN A 159 5.88 -13.73 19.54
N GLN A 160 5.39 -13.54 18.33
CA GLN A 160 4.43 -12.49 17.91
C GLN A 160 3.07 -12.48 18.66
N SER A 161 2.77 -13.47 19.47
CA SER A 161 1.46 -13.57 20.18
C SER A 161 1.29 -12.61 21.36
N SER A 162 2.36 -11.96 21.83
CA SER A 162 2.29 -11.03 22.98
C SER A 162 2.03 -9.57 22.58
N TYR A 163 2.35 -9.17 21.34
CA TYR A 163 2.09 -7.82 20.83
C TYR A 163 0.58 -7.50 20.79
N ASN A 164 -0.21 -8.48 20.38
CA ASN A 164 -1.67 -8.33 20.32
C ASN A 164 -2.35 -8.15 21.70
N ARG A 165 -1.69 -8.43 22.82
CA ARG A 165 -2.30 -8.29 24.15
C ARG A 165 -2.23 -6.90 24.76
N GLN A 166 -1.20 -6.10 24.41
CA GLN A 166 -1.12 -4.71 24.91
C GLN A 166 -2.00 -3.74 24.13
N PHE A 167 -2.28 -4.02 22.85
CA PHE A 167 -3.15 -3.21 22.00
C PHE A 167 -4.63 -3.58 22.13
N ASN A 168 -4.98 -4.75 22.70
CA ASN A 168 -6.38 -5.18 22.92
C ASN A 168 -7.16 -4.33 23.94
N ASN A 169 -6.49 -3.42 24.66
CA ASN A 169 -7.19 -2.46 25.55
C ASN A 169 -7.61 -1.18 24.82
N PHE A 170 -7.17 -0.97 23.58
CA PHE A 170 -7.65 0.10 22.72
C PHE A 170 -8.81 -0.45 21.88
N ARG A 171 -10.00 -0.50 22.46
CA ARG A 171 -11.24 -0.64 21.70
C ARG A 171 -11.66 0.77 21.29
N PRO A 172 -11.54 1.14 20.00
CA PRO A 172 -12.25 2.33 19.53
C PRO A 172 -13.74 2.11 19.84
N ASP A 173 -14.42 3.15 20.27
CA ASP A 173 -15.85 3.09 20.49
C ASP A 173 -16.57 2.81 19.17
N LEU A 174 -16.81 1.53 18.89
CA LEU A 174 -17.46 1.03 17.67
C LEU A 174 -18.97 1.34 17.62
N SER A 175 -19.50 2.07 18.63
CA SER A 175 -20.92 2.47 18.66
C SER A 175 -21.25 3.61 17.69
N ARG A 176 -20.26 4.31 17.12
CA ARG A 176 -20.48 5.32 16.08
C ARG A 176 -20.70 4.63 14.76
N LYS A 177 -21.76 5.00 14.05
CA LYS A 177 -22.18 4.46 12.75
C LYS A 177 -21.01 4.42 11.77
N LEU A 178 -20.50 3.22 11.52
CA LEU A 178 -19.52 2.95 10.48
C LEU A 178 -20.17 3.22 9.12
N LEU A 179 -19.65 4.19 8.38
CA LEU A 179 -20.02 4.39 6.99
C LEU A 179 -19.22 3.41 6.13
N PRO A 180 -19.81 2.80 5.08
CA PRO A 180 -19.06 1.95 4.16
C PRO A 180 -18.05 2.82 3.41
N LEU A 181 -16.77 2.73 3.75
CA LEU A 181 -15.66 3.27 2.99
C LEU A 181 -15.12 2.16 2.08
N GLU A 182 -14.58 2.62 0.97
CA GLU A 182 -13.97 1.77 -0.05
C GLU A 182 -12.73 1.08 0.54
N SER A 183 -12.61 -0.24 0.39
CA SER A 183 -11.45 -0.99 0.87
C SER A 183 -10.27 -0.84 -0.07
N ALA A 184 -9.09 -0.63 0.47
CA ALA A 184 -7.84 -0.50 -0.28
C ALA A 184 -6.81 -1.55 0.14
N THR A 185 -5.92 -1.93 -0.78
CA THR A 185 -4.85 -2.89 -0.54
C THR A 185 -3.53 -2.33 -1.08
N ILE A 186 -2.47 -2.33 -0.27
CA ILE A 186 -1.10 -2.06 -0.73
C ILE A 186 -0.38 -3.38 -0.99
N ILE A 187 0.29 -3.44 -2.14
CA ILE A 187 1.18 -4.54 -2.52
C ILE A 187 2.57 -3.95 -2.73
N THR A 188 3.55 -4.35 -1.91
CA THR A 188 4.92 -3.84 -1.99
C THR A 188 5.94 -4.91 -2.34
N PRO A 189 7.04 -4.57 -3.01
CA PRO A 189 8.11 -5.49 -3.34
C PRO A 189 8.88 -5.98 -2.10
N SER A 190 8.84 -5.22 -1.01
CA SER A 190 9.49 -5.60 0.24
C SER A 190 8.94 -6.91 0.82
N ASP A 191 7.71 -7.26 0.49
CA ASP A 191 7.08 -8.52 0.90
C ASP A 191 7.72 -9.72 0.21
N VAL A 192 8.33 -9.51 -0.95
CA VAL A 192 9.03 -10.53 -1.74
C VAL A 192 10.55 -10.53 -1.49
N ALA A 193 11.18 -9.35 -1.40
CA ALA A 193 12.64 -9.21 -1.43
C ALA A 193 13.33 -9.35 -0.07
N ARG A 194 12.70 -8.95 1.04
CA ARG A 194 13.37 -8.95 2.38
C ARG A 194 13.57 -10.33 2.99
N LYS A 195 12.90 -11.38 2.50
CA LYS A 195 13.13 -12.76 2.95
C LYS A 195 14.45 -13.38 2.49
N ARG A 196 15.21 -12.73 1.59
CA ARG A 196 16.50 -13.23 1.10
C ARG A 196 17.66 -13.15 2.08
N ASN A 197 17.60 -12.28 3.10
CA ASN A 197 18.75 -12.01 3.98
C ASN A 197 18.80 -12.82 5.27
N VAL A 198 17.84 -13.72 5.50
CA VAL A 198 17.91 -14.68 6.63
C VAL A 198 17.72 -16.08 6.06
N ILE A 199 18.76 -16.59 5.43
CA ILE A 199 18.83 -18.01 5.08
C ILE A 199 19.21 -18.74 6.36
N ASN A 200 18.22 -19.12 7.14
CA ASN A 200 18.37 -20.22 8.07
C ASN A 200 17.89 -21.48 7.31
N PRO A 201 18.75 -22.48 7.05
CA PRO A 201 18.42 -23.65 6.24
C PRO A 201 17.24 -24.48 6.76
N ASN A 202 16.79 -24.22 7.97
CA ASN A 202 15.61 -24.85 8.59
C ASN A 202 14.36 -23.96 8.62
N THR A 203 14.39 -22.78 8.01
CA THR A 203 13.21 -21.90 7.98
C THR A 203 12.39 -22.20 6.74
N ILE A 204 11.23 -22.80 6.92
CA ILE A 204 10.17 -22.89 5.93
C ILE A 204 9.82 -21.44 5.55
N HIS A 205 9.89 -21.10 4.26
CA HIS A 205 9.45 -19.79 3.78
C HIS A 205 7.97 -19.64 4.12
N ILE A 206 7.67 -18.86 5.16
CA ILE A 206 6.30 -18.50 5.50
C ILE A 206 5.91 -17.43 4.50
N MET A 207 4.96 -17.77 3.63
CA MET A 207 4.36 -16.81 2.71
C MET A 207 3.66 -15.70 3.50
N ASP A 208 3.56 -14.51 2.89
CA ASP A 208 2.78 -13.42 3.47
C ASP A 208 1.39 -13.94 3.90
N PRO A 209 0.99 -13.73 5.16
CA PRO A 209 -0.33 -14.16 5.63
C PRO A 209 -1.49 -13.64 4.76
N ASN A 210 -1.32 -12.45 4.17
CA ASN A 210 -2.34 -11.83 3.34
C ASN A 210 -2.57 -12.59 2.04
N ILE A 211 -1.49 -13.04 1.36
CA ILE A 211 -1.64 -13.83 0.13
C ILE A 211 -2.26 -15.20 0.41
N ILE A 212 -1.90 -15.84 1.53
CA ILE A 212 -2.47 -17.13 1.91
C ILE A 212 -3.98 -16.99 2.14
N GLN A 213 -4.41 -15.92 2.83
CA GLN A 213 -5.82 -15.66 3.07
C GLN A 213 -6.57 -15.35 1.77
N ALA A 214 -5.98 -14.53 0.89
CA ALA A 214 -6.56 -14.22 -0.41
C ALA A 214 -6.74 -15.48 -1.26
N VAL A 215 -5.70 -16.29 -1.41
CA VAL A 215 -5.76 -17.54 -2.18
C VAL A 215 -6.75 -18.53 -1.55
N ARG A 216 -6.82 -18.63 -0.22
CA ARG A 216 -7.81 -19.49 0.46
C ARG A 216 -9.23 -19.07 0.11
N LYS A 217 -9.55 -17.77 0.22
CA LYS A 217 -10.85 -17.23 -0.15
C LYS A 217 -11.20 -17.51 -1.62
N ILE A 218 -10.21 -17.43 -2.51
CA ILE A 218 -10.37 -17.75 -3.93
C ILE A 218 -10.68 -19.24 -4.11
N LEU A 219 -9.95 -20.13 -3.42
CA LEU A 219 -10.12 -21.58 -3.56
C LEU A 219 -11.40 -22.11 -2.91
N ASP A 220 -12.05 -21.33 -2.04
CA ASP A 220 -13.37 -21.64 -1.48
C ASP A 220 -14.52 -21.30 -2.44
N ASP A 221 -14.24 -20.60 -3.56
CA ASP A 221 -15.20 -20.23 -4.59
C ASP A 221 -14.76 -20.79 -5.96
N ASN A 222 -15.56 -21.69 -6.53
CA ASN A 222 -15.22 -22.37 -7.79
C ASN A 222 -15.03 -21.42 -8.98
N GLN A 223 -15.73 -20.27 -9.01
CA GLN A 223 -15.61 -19.28 -10.08
C GLN A 223 -14.28 -18.54 -9.96
N LEU A 224 -13.95 -18.06 -8.76
CA LEU A 224 -12.71 -17.36 -8.47
C LEU A 224 -11.49 -18.27 -8.61
N GLU A 225 -11.62 -19.55 -8.20
CA GLU A 225 -10.58 -20.57 -8.41
C GLU A 225 -10.26 -20.75 -9.89
N LYS A 226 -11.30 -20.86 -10.72
CA LYS A 226 -11.13 -21.01 -12.17
C LYS A 226 -10.43 -19.80 -12.77
N GLU A 227 -10.80 -18.60 -12.35
CA GLU A 227 -10.18 -17.34 -12.78
C GLU A 227 -8.68 -17.30 -12.41
N LEU A 228 -8.34 -17.60 -11.16
CA LEU A 228 -6.95 -17.64 -10.72
C LEU A 228 -6.12 -18.70 -11.48
N ASN A 229 -6.67 -19.89 -11.67
CA ASN A 229 -5.96 -20.95 -12.39
C ASN A 229 -5.78 -20.60 -13.87
N GLN A 230 -6.70 -19.86 -14.49
CA GLN A 230 -6.56 -19.34 -15.84
C GLN A 230 -5.41 -18.33 -15.93
N SER A 231 -5.35 -17.36 -15.00
CA SER A 231 -4.26 -16.39 -14.94
C SER A 231 -2.90 -17.06 -14.73
N LEU A 232 -2.81 -18.02 -13.81
CA LEU A 232 -1.57 -18.78 -13.61
C LEU A 232 -1.14 -19.59 -14.86
N ASN A 233 -2.08 -20.14 -15.59
CA ASN A 233 -1.80 -20.84 -16.87
C ASN A 233 -1.38 -19.87 -17.97
N GLN A 234 -1.80 -18.61 -17.94
CA GLN A 234 -1.30 -17.59 -18.86
C GLN A 234 0.14 -17.22 -18.54
N PHE A 235 0.48 -17.12 -17.25
CA PHE A 235 1.84 -16.86 -16.81
C PHE A 235 2.82 -17.99 -17.19
N ASP A 236 2.42 -19.25 -16.93
CA ASP A 236 3.15 -20.44 -17.36
C ASP A 236 2.17 -21.54 -17.81
N LYS A 237 2.22 -21.91 -19.09
CA LYS A 237 1.35 -22.94 -19.73
C LYS A 237 1.44 -24.33 -19.09
N ASN A 238 2.45 -24.57 -18.26
CA ASN A 238 2.60 -25.80 -17.53
C ASN A 238 1.87 -25.78 -16.18
N ILE A 239 1.53 -24.63 -15.64
CA ILE A 239 0.77 -24.53 -14.39
C ILE A 239 -0.70 -24.82 -14.67
N GLN A 240 -1.25 -25.81 -13.98
CA GLN A 240 -2.65 -26.22 -14.13
C GLN A 240 -3.53 -25.66 -13.01
N ALA A 241 -3.03 -25.70 -11.78
CA ALA A 241 -3.78 -25.21 -10.62
C ALA A 241 -2.88 -24.91 -9.43
N ILE A 242 -3.39 -24.08 -8.52
CA ILE A 242 -2.79 -23.86 -7.20
C ILE A 242 -3.64 -24.54 -6.13
N ARG A 243 -2.99 -25.15 -5.13
CA ARG A 243 -3.65 -25.91 -4.05
C ARG A 243 -2.92 -25.76 -2.73
N PHE A 244 -3.65 -25.94 -1.62
CA PHE A 244 -3.03 -26.18 -0.32
C PHE A 244 -2.67 -27.66 -0.13
N ASN A 245 -1.53 -27.90 0.50
CA ASN A 245 -1.22 -29.25 1.02
C ASN A 245 -1.80 -29.40 2.44
N ALA A 246 -1.61 -30.60 3.02
CA ALA A 246 -2.06 -30.89 4.39
C ALA A 246 -1.44 -29.99 5.47
N ASN A 247 -0.29 -29.39 5.18
CA ASN A 247 0.43 -28.47 6.08
C ASN A 247 0.11 -27.00 5.80
N ASN A 248 -0.99 -26.70 5.10
CA ASN A 248 -1.39 -25.34 4.70
C ASN A 248 -0.35 -24.57 3.87
N GLN A 249 0.51 -25.27 3.13
CA GLN A 249 1.47 -24.65 2.22
C GLN A 249 0.89 -24.65 0.80
N LEU A 250 1.08 -23.53 0.09
CA LEU A 250 0.68 -23.42 -1.31
C LEU A 250 1.62 -24.24 -2.20
N LYS A 251 1.03 -25.03 -3.07
CA LYS A 251 1.71 -25.85 -4.08
C LYS A 251 1.00 -25.70 -5.43
N LEU A 252 1.75 -25.90 -6.50
CA LEU A 252 1.26 -25.88 -7.87
C LEU A 252 1.11 -27.29 -8.42
N GLU A 253 0.05 -27.53 -9.14
CA GLU A 253 -0.14 -28.66 -10.02
C GLU A 253 0.46 -28.31 -11.38
N VAL A 254 1.49 -29.04 -11.77
CA VAL A 254 2.26 -28.76 -12.99
C VAL A 254 2.12 -29.93 -13.97
N LYS A 255 1.95 -29.61 -15.23
CA LYS A 255 1.77 -30.57 -16.30
C LYS A 255 2.94 -31.57 -16.35
N ASN A 256 2.63 -32.85 -16.48
CA ASN A 256 3.60 -33.96 -16.54
C ASN A 256 4.41 -34.18 -15.23
N ILE A 257 4.08 -33.52 -14.13
CA ILE A 257 4.67 -33.77 -12.82
C ILE A 257 3.58 -34.36 -11.91
N LYS A 258 3.82 -35.59 -11.39
CA LYS A 258 2.84 -36.26 -10.52
C LYS A 258 2.68 -35.62 -9.15
N GLU A 259 3.75 -35.06 -8.63
CA GLU A 259 3.74 -34.44 -7.32
C GLU A 259 3.48 -32.94 -7.42
N LYS A 260 2.78 -32.37 -6.42
CA LYS A 260 2.56 -30.93 -6.34
C LYS A 260 3.85 -30.21 -6.00
N VAL A 261 4.26 -29.27 -6.83
CA VAL A 261 5.51 -28.51 -6.73
C VAL A 261 5.35 -27.37 -5.73
N PRO A 262 6.27 -27.19 -4.77
CA PRO A 262 6.24 -26.03 -3.89
C PRO A 262 6.35 -24.72 -4.68
N LEU A 263 5.56 -23.72 -4.29
CA LEU A 263 5.56 -22.41 -4.95
C LEU A 263 6.94 -21.72 -4.90
N SER A 264 7.74 -22.01 -3.86
CA SER A 264 9.11 -21.49 -3.71
C SER A 264 10.11 -21.97 -4.77
N MET A 265 9.77 -23.02 -5.54
CA MET A 265 10.60 -23.48 -6.66
C MET A 265 10.41 -22.66 -7.93
N PHE A 266 9.38 -21.82 -7.98
CA PHE A 266 9.15 -20.85 -9.03
C PHE A 266 9.75 -19.51 -8.59
N GLY A 267 10.39 -18.80 -9.49
CA GLY A 267 11.06 -17.53 -9.16
C GLY A 267 10.15 -16.46 -8.54
N ASP A 268 10.77 -15.40 -8.03
CA ASP A 268 10.07 -14.28 -7.38
C ASP A 268 8.99 -13.63 -8.26
N GLY A 269 9.15 -13.71 -9.59
CA GLY A 269 8.17 -13.18 -10.54
C GLY A 269 6.80 -13.85 -10.43
N LEU A 270 6.73 -15.17 -10.30
CA LEU A 270 5.45 -15.85 -10.10
C LEU A 270 4.83 -15.50 -8.75
N MET A 271 5.65 -15.36 -7.71
CA MET A 271 5.17 -14.96 -6.39
C MET A 271 4.54 -13.58 -6.42
N LYS A 272 5.19 -12.61 -7.06
CA LYS A 272 4.68 -11.26 -7.20
C LYS A 272 3.41 -11.23 -8.06
N TYR A 273 3.44 -11.91 -9.20
CA TYR A 273 2.29 -12.03 -10.08
C TYR A 273 1.07 -12.63 -9.34
N LEU A 274 1.26 -13.76 -8.66
CA LEU A 274 0.22 -14.39 -7.85
C LEU A 274 -0.33 -13.46 -6.77
N HIS A 275 0.56 -12.69 -6.09
CA HIS A 275 0.15 -11.76 -5.06
C HIS A 275 -0.76 -10.66 -5.64
N ILE A 276 -0.35 -10.05 -6.75
CA ILE A 276 -1.13 -8.99 -7.40
C ILE A 276 -2.48 -9.54 -7.89
N VAL A 277 -2.46 -10.61 -8.68
CA VAL A 277 -3.68 -11.19 -9.27
C VAL A 277 -4.65 -11.67 -8.19
N SER A 278 -4.14 -12.32 -7.13
CA SER A 278 -4.98 -12.73 -6.00
C SER A 278 -5.64 -11.54 -5.29
N ALA A 279 -4.95 -10.40 -5.18
CA ALA A 279 -5.52 -9.19 -4.59
C ALA A 279 -6.69 -8.64 -5.42
N PHE A 280 -6.61 -8.70 -6.76
CA PHE A 280 -7.70 -8.29 -7.64
C PHE A 280 -8.90 -9.24 -7.56
N ILE A 281 -8.65 -10.55 -7.55
CA ILE A 281 -9.71 -11.57 -7.57
C ILE A 281 -10.40 -11.68 -6.19
N ALA A 282 -9.63 -11.78 -5.09
CA ALA A 282 -10.17 -12.08 -3.77
C ALA A 282 -10.88 -10.91 -3.09
N ASN A 283 -10.54 -9.68 -3.44
CA ASN A 283 -10.96 -8.49 -2.72
C ASN A 283 -12.06 -7.74 -3.47
N ASN A 284 -13.02 -7.23 -2.70
CA ASN A 284 -13.97 -6.23 -3.19
C ASN A 284 -13.39 -4.81 -3.08
N ALA A 285 -12.05 -4.69 -3.12
CA ALA A 285 -11.37 -3.41 -3.07
C ALA A 285 -11.79 -2.53 -4.25
N THR A 286 -12.01 -1.26 -3.97
CA THR A 286 -12.27 -0.23 -4.99
C THR A 286 -10.99 0.52 -5.32
N THR A 287 -9.96 0.41 -4.49
CA THR A 287 -8.65 1.03 -4.74
C THR A 287 -7.54 0.03 -4.44
N ILE A 288 -6.57 -0.10 -5.36
CA ILE A 288 -5.42 -0.99 -5.23
C ILE A 288 -4.14 -0.18 -5.44
N TYR A 289 -3.19 -0.36 -4.52
CA TYR A 289 -1.87 0.28 -4.57
C TYR A 289 -0.80 -0.79 -4.81
N ILE A 290 0.07 -0.57 -5.80
CA ILE A 290 1.16 -1.49 -6.15
C ILE A 290 2.46 -0.70 -6.19
N ASP A 291 3.36 -0.95 -5.25
CA ASP A 291 4.66 -0.29 -5.22
C ASP A 291 5.68 -1.08 -6.04
N GLU A 292 6.47 -0.36 -6.87
CA GLU A 292 7.50 -0.93 -7.76
C GLU A 292 6.98 -2.16 -8.53
N VAL A 293 5.97 -1.95 -9.37
CA VAL A 293 5.21 -3.02 -10.04
C VAL A 293 6.11 -3.96 -10.85
N GLU A 294 7.19 -3.46 -11.44
CA GLU A 294 8.14 -4.21 -12.26
C GLU A 294 9.08 -5.11 -11.46
N ASN A 295 9.27 -4.84 -10.16
CA ASN A 295 10.30 -5.52 -9.39
C ASN A 295 10.08 -7.04 -9.33
N GLY A 296 11.09 -7.79 -9.79
CA GLY A 296 11.06 -9.25 -9.87
C GLY A 296 10.30 -9.83 -11.07
N LEU A 297 9.69 -8.99 -11.93
CA LEU A 297 9.00 -9.43 -13.14
C LEU A 297 9.89 -9.34 -14.37
N HIS A 298 9.84 -10.35 -15.22
CA HIS A 298 10.39 -10.30 -16.56
C HIS A 298 9.45 -9.48 -17.47
N PHE A 299 9.96 -8.85 -18.53
CA PHE A 299 9.18 -7.97 -19.41
C PHE A 299 7.90 -8.62 -19.96
N SER A 300 7.95 -9.91 -20.33
CA SER A 300 6.78 -10.65 -20.81
C SER A 300 5.70 -10.79 -19.75
N CYS A 301 6.11 -10.89 -18.47
CA CYS A 301 5.19 -10.98 -17.35
C CYS A 301 4.60 -9.60 -16.99
N MET A 302 5.36 -8.51 -17.20
CA MET A 302 4.86 -7.13 -17.03
C MET A 302 3.71 -6.86 -17.99
N ARG A 303 3.89 -7.24 -19.28
CA ARG A 303 2.84 -7.11 -20.28
C ARG A 303 1.58 -7.88 -19.89
N LEU A 304 1.74 -9.16 -19.58
CA LEU A 304 0.62 -10.00 -19.15
C LEU A 304 -0.10 -9.42 -17.94
N LEU A 305 0.64 -8.96 -16.93
CA LEU A 305 0.06 -8.35 -15.74
C LEU A 305 -0.74 -7.09 -16.06
N LEU A 306 -0.23 -6.21 -16.93
CA LEU A 306 -0.94 -5.01 -17.36
C LEU A 306 -2.21 -5.33 -18.13
N GLU A 307 -2.17 -6.31 -19.04
CA GLU A 307 -3.33 -6.77 -19.78
C GLU A 307 -4.42 -7.29 -18.83
N GLU A 308 -4.06 -8.12 -17.86
CA GLU A 308 -5.00 -8.64 -16.86
C GLU A 308 -5.59 -7.55 -15.96
N ILE A 309 -4.78 -6.61 -15.48
CA ILE A 309 -5.26 -5.50 -14.66
C ILE A 309 -6.29 -4.66 -15.44
N ILE A 310 -6.01 -4.34 -16.71
CA ILE A 310 -6.92 -3.57 -17.54
C ILE A 310 -8.20 -4.36 -17.82
N ASP A 311 -8.08 -5.65 -18.15
CA ASP A 311 -9.23 -6.52 -18.38
C ASP A 311 -10.08 -6.65 -17.11
N PHE A 312 -9.44 -6.77 -15.95
CA PHE A 312 -10.13 -6.81 -14.66
C PHE A 312 -10.89 -5.51 -14.37
N ILE A 313 -10.29 -4.35 -14.61
CA ILE A 313 -10.97 -3.05 -14.46
C ILE A 313 -12.16 -2.95 -15.41
N ASN A 314 -12.00 -3.38 -16.67
CA ASN A 314 -13.06 -3.32 -17.68
C ASN A 314 -14.22 -4.26 -17.38
N ASN A 315 -13.94 -5.46 -16.87
CA ASN A 315 -14.95 -6.46 -16.56
C ASN A 315 -15.71 -6.18 -15.25
N ASN A 316 -15.15 -5.35 -14.37
CA ASN A 316 -15.72 -5.01 -13.08
C ASN A 316 -16.12 -3.52 -12.98
N LYS A 317 -16.81 -3.02 -13.98
CA LYS A 317 -17.20 -1.58 -14.08
C LYS A 317 -17.98 -1.09 -12.88
N ASP A 318 -18.83 -1.94 -12.32
CA ASP A 318 -19.70 -1.60 -11.16
C ASP A 318 -18.89 -1.37 -9.87
N ARG A 319 -17.64 -1.89 -9.80
CA ARG A 319 -16.77 -1.72 -8.63
C ARG A 319 -16.07 -0.38 -8.57
N ASN A 320 -16.12 0.44 -9.63
CA ASN A 320 -15.37 1.71 -9.72
C ASN A 320 -13.90 1.58 -9.32
N LEU A 321 -13.27 0.47 -9.74
CA LEU A 321 -11.90 0.13 -9.35
C LEU A 321 -10.91 1.18 -9.84
N GLN A 322 -10.05 1.62 -8.93
CA GLN A 322 -8.96 2.57 -9.19
C GLN A 322 -7.62 1.94 -8.77
N VAL A 323 -6.63 2.02 -9.64
CA VAL A 323 -5.31 1.41 -9.42
C VAL A 323 -4.24 2.49 -9.45
N PHE A 324 -3.35 2.44 -8.47
CA PHE A 324 -2.15 3.28 -8.36
C PHE A 324 -0.92 2.37 -8.36
N MET A 325 0.00 2.60 -9.29
CA MET A 325 1.24 1.83 -9.38
C MET A 325 2.43 2.77 -9.39
N THR A 326 3.49 2.42 -8.67
CA THR A 326 4.79 3.09 -8.85
C THR A 326 5.69 2.25 -9.74
N THR A 327 6.55 2.91 -10.47
CA THR A 327 7.58 2.26 -11.30
C THR A 327 8.86 3.10 -11.37
N HIS A 328 9.98 2.38 -11.52
CA HIS A 328 11.31 2.91 -11.84
C HIS A 328 11.78 2.46 -13.21
N SER A 329 10.96 1.72 -13.96
CA SER A 329 11.35 1.10 -15.21
C SER A 329 10.78 1.86 -16.39
N GLN A 330 11.68 2.36 -17.25
CA GLN A 330 11.29 2.91 -18.55
C GLN A 330 10.64 1.84 -19.41
N GLU A 331 11.20 0.62 -19.41
CA GLU A 331 10.66 -0.53 -20.14
C GLU A 331 9.20 -0.81 -19.75
N PHE A 332 8.88 -0.71 -18.45
CA PHE A 332 7.49 -0.85 -18.00
C PHE A 332 6.58 0.21 -18.59
N VAL A 333 7.02 1.47 -18.67
CA VAL A 333 6.22 2.56 -19.26
C VAL A 333 6.06 2.37 -20.78
N GLU A 334 7.07 1.85 -21.47
CA GLU A 334 6.99 1.51 -22.91
C GLU A 334 5.97 0.38 -23.16
N ILE A 335 5.99 -0.66 -22.32
CA ILE A 335 4.99 -1.75 -22.39
C ILE A 335 3.60 -1.22 -22.07
N LEU A 336 3.48 -0.35 -21.05
CA LEU A 336 2.22 0.29 -20.69
C LEU A 336 1.62 1.04 -21.89
N ASP A 337 2.42 1.89 -22.57
CA ASP A 337 1.97 2.66 -23.73
C ASP A 337 1.38 1.76 -24.83
N GLN A 338 2.05 0.63 -25.11
CA GLN A 338 1.56 -0.35 -26.07
C GLN A 338 0.24 -0.98 -25.63
N VAL A 339 0.19 -1.48 -24.41
CA VAL A 339 -0.97 -2.22 -23.88
C VAL A 339 -2.20 -1.34 -23.76
N ILE A 340 -2.07 -0.09 -23.26
CA ILE A 340 -3.23 0.81 -23.13
C ILE A 340 -3.80 1.23 -24.49
N LYS A 341 -2.96 1.34 -25.54
CA LYS A 341 -3.41 1.61 -26.90
C LYS A 341 -4.14 0.40 -27.49
N GLU A 342 -3.58 -0.80 -27.36
CA GLU A 342 -4.18 -2.05 -27.84
C GLU A 342 -5.53 -2.35 -27.16
N LYS A 343 -5.62 -2.09 -25.84
CA LYS A 343 -6.83 -2.31 -25.05
C LYS A 343 -7.84 -1.15 -25.11
N ASN A 344 -7.55 -0.08 -25.86
CA ASN A 344 -8.35 1.17 -25.90
C ASN A 344 -8.59 1.75 -24.49
N PHE A 345 -7.56 1.74 -23.65
CA PHE A 345 -7.63 2.17 -22.25
C PHE A 345 -6.87 3.47 -21.95
N ALA A 346 -6.27 4.09 -22.97
CA ALA A 346 -5.43 5.27 -22.84
C ALA A 346 -6.14 6.46 -22.16
N ASN A 347 -7.41 6.71 -22.47
CA ASN A 347 -8.22 7.78 -21.87
C ASN A 347 -8.55 7.56 -20.37
N GLN A 348 -8.33 6.35 -19.85
CA GLN A 348 -8.53 5.98 -18.45
C GLN A 348 -7.20 5.79 -17.71
N THR A 349 -6.08 6.15 -18.35
CA THR A 349 -4.72 6.02 -17.83
C THR A 349 -4.06 7.38 -17.75
N LYS A 350 -3.37 7.63 -16.65
CA LYS A 350 -2.48 8.79 -16.49
C LYS A 350 -1.17 8.38 -15.86
N LEU A 351 -0.11 9.09 -16.23
CA LEU A 351 1.22 8.96 -15.66
C LEU A 351 1.59 10.27 -14.98
N PHE A 352 2.03 10.16 -13.73
CA PHE A 352 2.45 11.27 -12.90
C PHE A 352 3.95 11.13 -12.62
N CYS A 353 4.75 12.02 -13.21
CA CYS A 353 6.17 12.08 -12.96
C CYS A 353 6.46 13.04 -11.80
N LEU A 354 6.93 12.51 -10.68
CA LEU A 354 7.29 13.31 -9.51
C LEU A 354 8.73 13.81 -9.65
N LYS A 355 8.89 15.13 -9.68
CA LYS A 355 10.21 15.79 -9.70
C LYS A 355 10.44 16.59 -8.45
N ARG A 356 11.67 16.57 -7.95
CA ARG A 356 12.06 17.41 -6.84
C ARG A 356 12.53 18.77 -7.37
N ASP A 357 11.91 19.83 -6.87
CA ASP A 357 12.32 21.21 -7.09
C ASP A 357 12.57 21.89 -5.73
N GLY A 358 13.83 21.93 -5.34
CA GLY A 358 14.25 22.40 -4.01
C GLY A 358 13.60 21.57 -2.90
N GLU A 359 12.76 22.22 -2.08
CA GLU A 359 12.03 21.57 -0.99
C GLU A 359 10.66 21.00 -1.41
N ASN A 360 10.21 21.26 -2.63
CA ASN A 360 8.90 20.84 -3.10
C ASN A 360 9.02 19.64 -4.04
N ILE A 361 7.95 18.85 -4.08
CA ILE A 361 7.74 17.82 -5.08
C ILE A 361 6.68 18.35 -6.04
N ILE A 362 7.05 18.43 -7.32
CA ILE A 362 6.18 18.93 -8.38
C ILE A 362 5.76 17.74 -9.25
N PRO A 363 4.45 17.42 -9.32
CA PRO A 363 3.96 16.41 -10.24
C PRO A 363 3.86 16.99 -11.66
N ARG A 364 4.36 16.26 -12.66
CA ARG A 364 4.05 16.47 -14.07
C ARG A 364 3.11 15.37 -14.51
N THR A 365 2.03 15.75 -15.19
CA THR A 365 0.99 14.81 -15.62
C THR A 365 1.09 14.57 -17.11
N TYR A 366 1.12 13.29 -17.48
CA TYR A 366 1.07 12.83 -18.86
C TYR A 366 -0.18 11.99 -19.08
N TYR A 367 -0.88 12.24 -20.18
CA TYR A 367 -2.10 11.51 -20.52
C TYR A 367 -1.74 10.23 -21.27
N GLY A 368 -2.47 9.15 -21.02
CA GLY A 368 -2.22 7.87 -21.68
C GLY A 368 -2.35 7.93 -23.21
N GLU A 369 -3.11 8.91 -23.74
CA GLU A 369 -3.25 9.13 -25.19
C GLU A 369 -1.99 9.74 -25.84
N SER A 370 -1.09 10.29 -25.05
CA SER A 370 0.08 11.04 -25.50
C SER A 370 1.29 10.81 -24.61
N LEU A 371 1.57 9.52 -24.28
CA LEU A 371 2.74 9.15 -23.49
C LEU A 371 4.07 9.38 -24.23
N GLU A 372 4.06 9.57 -25.55
CA GLU A 372 5.25 9.99 -26.30
C GLU A 372 5.89 11.25 -25.72
N TYR A 373 5.10 12.21 -25.24
CA TYR A 373 5.62 13.41 -24.57
C TYR A 373 6.35 13.13 -23.26
N TYR A 374 6.01 12.03 -22.58
CA TYR A 374 6.75 11.59 -21.41
C TYR A 374 8.17 11.15 -21.81
N PHE A 375 8.31 10.33 -22.84
CA PHE A 375 9.62 9.87 -23.29
C PHE A 375 10.49 11.02 -23.80
N GLU A 376 9.92 12.00 -24.52
CA GLU A 376 10.63 13.18 -25.00
C GLU A 376 11.16 14.09 -23.88
N ASN A 377 10.43 14.22 -22.77
CA ASN A 377 10.74 15.18 -21.72
C ASN A 377 11.47 14.57 -20.51
N GLU A 378 11.45 13.26 -20.36
CA GLU A 378 11.89 12.56 -19.15
C GLU A 378 12.97 11.51 -19.43
N GLU A 379 13.68 11.59 -20.59
CA GLU A 379 14.72 10.64 -21.01
C GLU A 379 15.82 10.38 -19.96
N ASN A 380 16.07 11.33 -19.05
CA ASN A 380 17.13 11.25 -18.05
C ASN A 380 16.65 10.78 -16.65
N LEU A 381 15.40 10.40 -16.48
CA LEU A 381 14.88 10.00 -15.15
C LEU A 381 15.32 8.61 -14.71
N PHE A 382 15.71 7.78 -15.64
CA PHE A 382 16.12 6.39 -15.43
C PHE A 382 17.63 6.16 -15.54
N GLY A 383 18.41 7.25 -15.59
CA GLY A 383 19.86 7.29 -15.81
C GLY A 383 20.75 6.56 -14.85
#